data_123113eb5f28abff6c24683243e2db8f
#
_entry.id   123113eb5f28abff6c24683243e2db8f
#
_cell.length_a   1.000
_cell.length_b   1.000
_cell.length_c   1.000
_cell.angle_alpha   90.00
_cell.angle_beta   90.00
_cell.angle_gamma   90.00
#
_symmetry.space_group_name_H-M   'P 1'
#
loop_
_entity.id
_entity.type
_entity.pdbx_description
1 polymer ?
#
loop_
_entity_poly.entity_id
_entity_poly.type
_entity_poly.pdbx_seq_one_letter_code
_entity_poly.pdbx_strand_id
1 'polypeptide(L)'
;MPFETKMTSEQAIEKLRNLYGTEITTADIKAFCAMNDITYQTVTKKLSNFKVAKGKWNLEVTSAAVENIEKSYNSPAVLPASEKNLVPEIDETFFKFGNFADIKKVIQSKQFYPTFITGLSGNGKTFSVEQACAQLGRELIRVNITIETDEDDLIGGFRLVDGATVWHNGPVIEALERGAILLLDEIDLASNKIPVSYTHLTLPTIYSV
;
A
#
# COMPACT_ATOMS: atom_id res chain seq x y z
N MET A 1 8.87 -40.31 -37.88
CA MET A 1 8.08 -40.24 -36.64
C MET A 1 7.47 -38.88 -36.58
N PRO A 2 6.12 -38.72 -36.59
CA PRO A 2 5.48 -37.44 -36.57
C PRO A 2 5.62 -36.81 -35.19
N PHE A 3 5.99 -35.53 -35.13
CA PHE A 3 6.04 -34.74 -33.92
C PHE A 3 4.64 -34.68 -33.29
N GLU A 4 4.48 -35.25 -32.09
CA GLU A 4 3.27 -35.07 -31.29
C GLU A 4 3.05 -33.62 -30.99
N THR A 5 1.94 -33.09 -31.49
CA THR A 5 1.47 -31.73 -31.29
C THR A 5 1.18 -31.55 -29.79
N LYS A 6 2.05 -30.84 -29.10
CA LYS A 6 1.83 -30.48 -27.67
C LYS A 6 0.49 -29.76 -27.55
N MET A 7 -0.46 -30.40 -26.84
CA MET A 7 -1.78 -29.83 -26.55
C MET A 7 -1.67 -28.39 -26.04
N THR A 8 -2.39 -27.43 -26.64
CA THR A 8 -2.43 -26.04 -26.21
C THR A 8 -3.16 -25.91 -24.87
N SER A 9 -2.99 -24.76 -24.19
CA SER A 9 -3.68 -24.50 -22.92
C SER A 9 -5.20 -24.53 -23.08
N GLU A 10 -5.71 -23.94 -24.15
CA GLU A 10 -7.14 -23.88 -24.48
C GLU A 10 -7.74 -25.27 -24.73
N GLN A 11 -7.05 -26.11 -25.50
CA GLN A 11 -7.49 -27.50 -25.75
C GLN A 11 -7.51 -28.35 -24.46
N ALA A 12 -6.58 -28.09 -23.52
CA ALA A 12 -6.57 -28.81 -22.26
C ALA A 12 -7.74 -28.37 -21.36
N ILE A 13 -8.05 -27.08 -21.33
CA ILE A 13 -9.17 -26.50 -20.56
C ILE A 13 -10.51 -27.00 -21.11
N GLU A 14 -10.68 -26.97 -22.42
CA GLU A 14 -11.89 -27.41 -23.08
C GLU A 14 -12.15 -28.91 -22.85
N LYS A 15 -11.11 -29.76 -22.97
CA LYS A 15 -11.22 -31.20 -22.67
C LYS A 15 -11.53 -31.47 -21.20
N LEU A 16 -10.90 -30.74 -20.27
CA LEU A 16 -11.19 -30.90 -18.84
C LEU A 16 -12.62 -30.47 -18.52
N ARG A 17 -13.10 -29.38 -19.10
CA ARG A 17 -14.48 -28.93 -18.94
C ARG A 17 -15.49 -29.91 -19.46
N ASN A 18 -15.23 -30.53 -20.62
CA ASN A 18 -16.11 -31.54 -21.23
C ASN A 18 -16.15 -32.85 -20.44
N LEU A 19 -15.06 -33.23 -19.77
CA LEU A 19 -14.97 -34.51 -19.04
C LEU A 19 -15.42 -34.40 -17.57
N TYR A 20 -15.13 -33.30 -16.92
CA TYR A 20 -15.30 -33.15 -15.45
C TYR A 20 -16.17 -31.97 -15.03
N GLY A 21 -16.65 -31.15 -16.01
CA GLY A 21 -17.45 -29.97 -15.72
C GLY A 21 -16.60 -28.73 -15.40
N THR A 22 -17.24 -27.71 -14.79
CA THR A 22 -16.63 -26.42 -14.55
C THR A 22 -15.81 -26.36 -13.27
N GLU A 23 -16.20 -27.14 -12.25
CA GLU A 23 -15.45 -27.26 -11.00
C GLU A 23 -14.63 -28.54 -10.98
N ILE A 24 -13.32 -28.42 -11.01
CA ILE A 24 -12.42 -29.57 -11.04
C ILE A 24 -11.52 -29.63 -9.81
N THR A 25 -11.20 -30.84 -9.40
CA THR A 25 -10.34 -31.11 -8.23
C THR A 25 -8.98 -31.68 -8.63
N THR A 26 -8.10 -31.79 -7.66
CA THR A 26 -6.78 -32.45 -7.84
C THR A 26 -6.91 -33.89 -8.35
N ALA A 27 -7.98 -34.60 -7.96
CA ALA A 27 -8.23 -35.97 -8.41
C ALA A 27 -8.55 -36.01 -9.90
N ASP A 28 -9.39 -35.09 -10.38
CA ASP A 28 -9.80 -35.01 -11.78
C ASP A 28 -8.62 -34.67 -12.69
N ILE A 29 -7.75 -33.75 -12.26
CA ILE A 29 -6.53 -33.42 -13.00
C ILE A 29 -5.57 -34.62 -13.07
N LYS A 30 -5.42 -35.39 -12.00
CA LYS A 30 -4.59 -36.60 -12.01
C LYS A 30 -5.16 -37.68 -12.95
N ALA A 31 -6.48 -37.88 -12.96
CA ALA A 31 -7.15 -38.78 -13.87
C ALA A 31 -6.98 -38.35 -15.33
N PHE A 32 -7.14 -37.05 -15.62
CA PHE A 32 -6.91 -36.47 -16.95
C PHE A 32 -5.46 -36.66 -17.42
N CYS A 33 -4.49 -36.46 -16.52
CA CYS A 33 -3.07 -36.67 -16.82
C CYS A 33 -2.76 -38.11 -17.18
N ALA A 34 -3.35 -39.08 -16.46
CA ALA A 34 -3.19 -40.50 -16.72
C ALA A 34 -3.80 -40.94 -18.07
N MET A 35 -4.93 -40.31 -18.47
CA MET A 35 -5.59 -40.63 -19.74
C MET A 35 -4.88 -40.06 -20.98
N ASN A 36 -4.14 -38.92 -20.82
CA ASN A 36 -3.52 -38.21 -21.92
C ASN A 36 -1.98 -38.26 -21.92
N ASP A 37 -1.38 -39.07 -21.05
CA ASP A 37 0.07 -39.24 -20.86
C ASP A 37 0.82 -37.88 -20.67
N ILE A 38 0.22 -37.00 -19.87
CA ILE A 38 0.73 -35.67 -19.58
C ILE A 38 1.09 -35.55 -18.10
N THR A 39 2.18 -34.87 -17.79
CA THR A 39 2.60 -34.66 -16.40
C THR A 39 1.65 -33.71 -15.66
N TYR A 40 1.33 -34.00 -14.41
CA TYR A 40 0.50 -33.18 -13.52
C TYR A 40 0.98 -31.75 -13.43
N GLN A 41 2.30 -31.53 -13.35
CA GLN A 41 2.90 -30.18 -13.29
C GLN A 41 2.63 -29.36 -14.54
N THR A 42 2.61 -30.00 -15.73
CA THR A 42 2.32 -29.31 -16.99
C THR A 42 0.88 -28.82 -17.03
N VAL A 43 -0.07 -29.63 -16.58
CA VAL A 43 -1.49 -29.28 -16.56
C VAL A 43 -1.78 -28.22 -15.51
N THR A 44 -1.27 -28.36 -14.29
CA THR A 44 -1.47 -27.37 -13.22
C THR A 44 -0.84 -26.03 -13.54
N LYS A 45 0.29 -25.99 -14.26
CA LYS A 45 0.88 -24.74 -14.73
C LYS A 45 -0.01 -24.03 -15.75
N LYS A 46 -0.68 -24.78 -16.64
CA LYS A 46 -1.64 -24.23 -17.61
C LYS A 46 -2.95 -23.77 -16.97
N LEU A 47 -3.33 -24.37 -15.83
CA LEU A 47 -4.54 -24.06 -15.06
C LEU A 47 -4.27 -23.08 -13.91
N SER A 48 -3.11 -22.48 -13.84
CA SER A 48 -2.76 -21.56 -12.73
C SER A 48 -3.78 -20.45 -12.53
N ASN A 49 -4.29 -19.88 -13.63
CA ASN A 49 -5.23 -18.76 -13.66
C ASN A 49 -6.68 -19.16 -13.27
N PHE A 50 -6.99 -20.42 -13.23
CA PHE A 50 -8.32 -20.96 -12.88
C PHE A 50 -8.40 -21.51 -11.45
N LYS A 51 -7.34 -21.36 -10.67
CA LYS A 51 -7.25 -21.89 -9.32
C LYS A 51 -8.04 -21.04 -8.34
N VAL A 52 -9.05 -21.62 -7.70
CA VAL A 52 -9.91 -20.94 -6.70
C VAL A 52 -9.45 -21.21 -5.27
N ALA A 53 -8.97 -22.43 -4.99
CA ALA A 53 -8.48 -22.82 -3.67
C ALA A 53 -7.43 -23.94 -3.77
N LYS A 54 -6.82 -24.31 -2.65
CA LYS A 54 -5.84 -25.42 -2.63
C LYS A 54 -6.51 -26.72 -3.14
N GLY A 55 -6.11 -27.16 -4.33
CA GLY A 55 -6.63 -28.38 -4.95
C GLY A 55 -7.99 -28.25 -5.66
N LYS A 56 -8.48 -27.04 -5.90
CA LYS A 56 -9.74 -26.77 -6.62
C LYS A 56 -9.55 -25.70 -7.69
N TRP A 57 -10.15 -25.88 -8.86
CA TRP A 57 -10.12 -24.96 -10.00
C TRP A 57 -11.54 -24.76 -10.55
N ASN A 58 -11.84 -23.55 -11.02
CA ASN A 58 -13.11 -23.24 -11.68
C ASN A 58 -12.82 -22.78 -13.12
N LEU A 59 -13.32 -23.52 -14.10
CA LEU A 59 -13.12 -23.30 -15.53
C LEU A 59 -14.17 -22.36 -16.16
N GLU A 60 -15.12 -21.83 -15.39
CA GLU A 60 -16.10 -20.83 -15.86
C GLU A 60 -15.55 -19.41 -15.90
N VAL A 61 -14.41 -19.14 -15.27
CA VAL A 61 -13.80 -17.81 -15.26
C VAL A 61 -13.41 -17.45 -16.69
N THR A 62 -14.14 -16.51 -17.29
CA THR A 62 -13.86 -16.01 -18.64
C THR A 62 -12.55 -15.25 -18.71
N SER A 63 -11.89 -15.24 -19.88
CA SER A 63 -10.61 -14.52 -20.09
C SER A 63 -10.62 -13.05 -19.64
N ALA A 64 -11.76 -12.37 -19.73
CA ALA A 64 -11.94 -11.00 -19.26
C ALA A 64 -11.87 -10.87 -17.73
N ALA A 65 -12.33 -11.88 -16.98
CA ALA A 65 -12.19 -11.91 -15.52
C ALA A 65 -10.75 -12.25 -15.12
N VAL A 66 -10.05 -13.06 -15.92
CA VAL A 66 -8.63 -13.41 -15.71
C VAL A 66 -7.73 -12.20 -15.98
N GLU A 67 -7.98 -11.40 -17.02
CA GLU A 67 -7.23 -10.17 -17.28
C GLU A 67 -7.39 -9.14 -16.14
N ASN A 68 -8.59 -9.05 -15.55
CA ASN A 68 -8.81 -8.20 -14.38
C ASN A 68 -8.11 -8.74 -13.12
N ILE A 69 -8.04 -10.06 -12.98
CA ILE A 69 -7.31 -10.72 -11.89
C ILE A 69 -5.79 -10.56 -12.11
N GLU A 70 -5.27 -10.75 -13.32
CA GLU A 70 -3.84 -10.56 -13.63
C GLU A 70 -3.40 -9.09 -13.45
N LYS A 71 -4.23 -8.13 -13.83
CA LYS A 71 -3.99 -6.69 -13.54
C LYS A 71 -4.01 -6.40 -12.05
N SER A 72 -4.83 -7.13 -11.28
CA SER A 72 -4.88 -7.04 -9.82
C SER A 72 -3.66 -7.67 -9.14
N TYR A 73 -3.10 -8.76 -9.69
CA TYR A 73 -1.91 -9.43 -9.13
C TYR A 73 -0.59 -8.76 -9.52
N ASN A 74 -0.54 -8.03 -10.65
CA ASN A 74 0.67 -7.36 -11.12
C ASN A 74 0.81 -5.92 -10.62
N SER A 75 -0.23 -5.36 -10.02
CA SER A 75 -0.15 -4.12 -9.26
C SER A 75 -0.32 -4.46 -7.79
N PRO A 76 0.61 -4.08 -6.91
CA PRO A 76 0.38 -4.23 -5.48
C PRO A 76 -0.94 -3.52 -5.15
N ALA A 77 -1.89 -4.26 -4.56
CA ALA A 77 -3.14 -3.66 -4.13
C ALA A 77 -2.80 -2.61 -3.07
N VAL A 78 -2.95 -1.36 -3.41
CA VAL A 78 -2.80 -0.25 -2.47
C VAL A 78 -4.14 -0.13 -1.74
N LEU A 79 -4.12 -0.27 -0.42
CA LEU A 79 -5.31 0.01 0.38
C LEU A 79 -5.66 1.49 0.20
N PRO A 80 -6.94 1.83 -0.07
CA PRO A 80 -7.33 3.22 -0.23
C PRO A 80 -6.99 4.02 1.03
N ALA A 81 -6.53 5.24 0.84
CA ALA A 81 -6.32 6.18 1.94
C ALA A 81 -7.60 6.27 2.78
N SER A 82 -7.46 6.32 4.10
CA SER A 82 -8.59 6.41 5.01
C SER A 82 -9.49 7.60 4.64
N GLU A 83 -10.80 7.38 4.52
CA GLU A 83 -11.78 8.47 4.32
C GLU A 83 -11.90 9.40 5.55
N LYS A 84 -11.17 9.08 6.62
CA LYS A 84 -11.19 9.85 7.86
C LYS A 84 -10.67 11.27 7.62
N ASN A 85 -11.42 12.26 8.07
CA ASN A 85 -10.96 13.63 8.12
C ASN A 85 -9.82 13.76 9.15
N LEU A 86 -8.66 14.22 8.71
CA LEU A 86 -7.45 14.39 9.52
C LEU A 86 -7.18 15.85 9.88
N VAL A 87 -8.15 16.74 9.70
CA VAL A 87 -8.03 18.14 10.17
C VAL A 87 -8.14 18.15 11.69
N PRO A 88 -7.13 18.69 12.40
CA PRO A 88 -7.18 18.77 13.86
C PRO A 88 -8.32 19.65 14.34
N GLU A 89 -8.80 19.42 15.56
CA GLU A 89 -9.79 20.26 16.21
C GLU A 89 -9.19 21.58 16.68
N ILE A 90 -9.98 22.65 16.59
CA ILE A 90 -9.57 23.97 17.12
C ILE A 90 -9.74 23.94 18.63
N ASP A 91 -8.67 24.23 19.35
CA ASP A 91 -8.70 24.44 20.80
C ASP A 91 -8.94 25.92 21.09
N GLU A 92 -10.07 26.25 21.71
CA GLU A 92 -10.43 27.60 22.07
C GLU A 92 -9.51 28.21 23.14
N THR A 93 -8.82 27.36 23.90
CA THR A 93 -7.88 27.80 24.96
C THR A 93 -6.50 28.08 24.41
N PHE A 94 -6.25 27.78 23.13
CA PHE A 94 -4.94 27.97 22.52
C PHE A 94 -4.54 29.44 22.46
N PHE A 95 -3.42 29.74 23.07
CA PHE A 95 -2.82 31.08 23.00
C PHE A 95 -1.65 31.10 22.00
N LYS A 96 -1.68 32.05 21.07
CA LYS A 96 -0.64 32.20 20.06
C LYS A 96 0.66 32.66 20.71
N PHE A 97 1.72 31.90 20.53
CA PHE A 97 3.03 32.20 21.09
C PHE A 97 4.16 31.89 20.11
N GLY A 98 5.36 32.36 20.40
CA GLY A 98 6.57 32.11 19.61
C GLY A 98 6.38 32.43 18.12
N ASN A 99 6.82 31.52 17.27
CA ASN A 99 6.81 31.67 15.80
C ASN A 99 5.51 31.17 15.16
N PHE A 100 4.39 31.09 15.88
CA PHE A 100 3.11 30.62 15.36
C PHE A 100 2.68 31.30 14.06
N ALA A 101 2.89 32.60 13.93
CA ALA A 101 2.53 33.35 12.73
C ALA A 101 3.32 32.92 11.50
N ASP A 102 4.58 32.54 11.68
CA ASP A 102 5.44 32.09 10.59
C ASP A 102 5.11 30.65 10.19
N ILE A 103 4.86 29.77 11.17
CA ILE A 103 4.33 28.40 10.91
C ILE A 103 3.03 28.51 10.08
N LYS A 104 2.11 29.36 10.48
CA LYS A 104 0.85 29.55 9.79
C LYS A 104 1.04 30.06 8.35
N LYS A 105 1.97 30.99 8.11
CA LYS A 105 2.32 31.47 6.75
C LYS A 105 2.89 30.34 5.88
N VAL A 106 3.79 29.51 6.43
CA VAL A 106 4.36 28.36 5.70
C VAL A 106 3.26 27.39 5.28
N ILE A 107 2.40 27.00 6.20
CA ILE A 107 1.27 26.08 5.90
C ILE A 107 0.31 26.70 4.88
N GLN A 108 0.03 28.00 4.99
CA GLN A 108 -0.86 28.74 4.10
C GLN A 108 -0.31 28.87 2.68
N SER A 109 1.01 28.88 2.51
CA SER A 109 1.65 29.00 1.19
C SER A 109 1.35 27.83 0.26
N LYS A 110 0.99 26.67 0.81
CA LYS A 110 0.79 25.38 0.09
C LYS A 110 2.00 24.95 -0.75
N GLN A 111 3.17 25.52 -0.47
CA GLN A 111 4.42 25.16 -1.12
C GLN A 111 5.17 24.16 -0.24
N PHE A 112 5.97 23.31 -0.87
CA PHE A 112 6.92 22.50 -0.13
C PHE A 112 7.96 23.39 0.52
N TYR A 113 7.96 23.43 1.84
CA TYR A 113 8.91 24.19 2.62
C TYR A 113 9.28 23.42 3.89
N PRO A 114 10.38 22.63 3.86
CA PRO A 114 10.86 21.90 5.03
C PRO A 114 11.15 22.90 6.16
N THR A 115 10.54 22.69 7.31
CA THR A 115 10.66 23.59 8.45
C THR A 115 11.09 22.82 9.68
N PHE A 116 12.20 23.23 10.30
CA PHE A 116 12.64 22.69 11.59
C PHE A 116 12.19 23.60 12.71
N ILE A 117 11.44 23.03 13.66
CA ILE A 117 10.98 23.71 14.86
C ILE A 117 11.75 23.15 16.04
N THR A 118 12.64 23.95 16.63
CA THR A 118 13.48 23.55 17.76
C THR A 118 13.05 24.28 19.04
N GLY A 119 13.34 23.68 20.18
CA GLY A 119 13.06 24.25 21.47
C GLY A 119 12.90 23.20 22.57
N LEU A 120 12.80 23.65 23.82
CA LEU A 120 12.68 22.77 24.97
C LEU A 120 11.44 21.87 24.89
N SER A 121 11.56 20.67 25.46
CA SER A 121 10.41 19.74 25.59
C SER A 121 9.27 20.40 26.39
N GLY A 122 8.03 20.10 26.03
CA GLY A 122 6.85 20.69 26.67
C GLY A 122 6.54 22.13 26.27
N ASN A 123 7.27 22.72 25.32
CA ASN A 123 7.13 24.12 24.90
C ASN A 123 6.02 24.34 23.85
N GLY A 124 5.14 23.36 23.64
CA GLY A 124 3.99 23.46 22.76
C GLY A 124 4.29 23.51 21.25
N LYS A 125 5.48 23.07 20.79
CA LYS A 125 5.88 23.06 19.38
C LYS A 125 4.87 22.32 18.50
N THR A 126 4.62 21.06 18.84
CA THR A 126 3.68 20.18 18.14
C THR A 126 2.28 20.74 18.14
N PHE A 127 1.81 21.20 19.31
CA PHE A 127 0.50 21.82 19.48
C PHE A 127 0.32 23.08 18.64
N SER A 128 1.37 23.89 18.48
CA SER A 128 1.34 25.07 17.60
C SER A 128 1.10 24.69 16.13
N VAL A 129 1.72 23.61 15.65
CA VAL A 129 1.50 23.12 14.28
C VAL A 129 0.09 22.58 14.12
N GLU A 130 -0.40 21.77 15.08
CA GLU A 130 -1.76 21.25 15.09
C GLU A 130 -2.79 22.37 15.02
N GLN A 131 -2.64 23.40 15.85
CA GLN A 131 -3.56 24.54 15.87
C GLN A 131 -3.44 25.42 14.62
N ALA A 132 -2.27 25.52 13.99
CA ALA A 132 -2.12 26.21 12.72
C ALA A 132 -2.85 25.45 11.59
N CYS A 133 -2.75 24.10 11.55
CA CYS A 133 -3.48 23.27 10.62
C CYS A 133 -5.00 23.34 10.85
N ALA A 134 -5.44 23.26 12.11
CA ALA A 134 -6.85 23.39 12.50
C ALA A 134 -7.45 24.71 12.00
N GLN A 135 -6.79 25.84 12.27
CA GLN A 135 -7.25 27.18 11.86
C GLN A 135 -7.28 27.38 10.35
N LEU A 136 -6.49 26.62 9.59
CA LEU A 136 -6.42 26.69 8.13
C LEU A 136 -7.25 25.60 7.45
N GLY A 137 -7.90 24.71 8.21
CA GLY A 137 -8.64 23.56 7.67
C GLY A 137 -7.75 22.60 6.87
N ARG A 138 -6.47 22.46 7.29
CA ARG A 138 -5.51 21.59 6.62
C ARG A 138 -5.41 20.25 7.36
N GLU A 139 -5.42 19.17 6.60
CA GLU A 139 -5.16 17.85 7.16
C GLU A 139 -3.73 17.77 7.68
N LEU A 140 -3.57 17.08 8.80
CA LEU A 140 -2.29 16.87 9.47
C LEU A 140 -2.10 15.38 9.74
N ILE A 141 -0.99 14.84 9.26
CA ILE A 141 -0.53 13.51 9.62
C ILE A 141 0.69 13.69 10.54
N ARG A 142 0.53 13.26 11.79
CA ARG A 142 1.59 13.31 12.80
C ARG A 142 2.20 11.93 12.97
N VAL A 143 3.52 11.87 12.94
CA VAL A 143 4.31 10.67 13.22
C VAL A 143 5.28 10.97 14.33
N ASN A 144 5.21 10.18 15.40
CA ASN A 144 6.19 10.24 16.48
C ASN A 144 7.36 9.33 16.15
N ILE A 145 8.53 9.90 15.92
CA ILE A 145 9.74 9.16 15.57
C ILE A 145 10.35 8.55 16.82
N THR A 146 10.80 7.33 16.70
CA THR A 146 11.52 6.59 17.75
C THR A 146 12.82 6.03 17.20
N ILE A 147 13.69 5.51 18.05
CA ILE A 147 14.93 4.85 17.63
C ILE A 147 14.69 3.57 16.80
N GLU A 148 13.49 2.99 16.90
CA GLU A 148 13.07 1.79 16.19
C GLU A 148 12.36 2.11 14.87
N THR A 149 11.98 3.38 14.66
CA THR A 149 11.32 3.80 13.43
C THR A 149 12.25 3.61 12.23
N ASP A 150 11.79 2.88 11.23
CA ASP A 150 12.54 2.63 10.00
C ASP A 150 11.85 3.25 8.78
N GLU A 151 12.45 3.06 7.62
CA GLU A 151 11.96 3.60 6.35
C GLU A 151 10.62 2.95 5.94
N ASP A 152 10.45 1.65 6.19
CA ASP A 152 9.23 0.91 5.87
C ASP A 152 8.03 1.37 6.73
N ASP A 153 8.27 1.81 7.97
CA ASP A 153 7.23 2.38 8.83
C ASP A 153 6.70 3.71 8.29
N LEU A 154 7.54 4.47 7.63
CA LEU A 154 7.24 5.82 7.16
C LEU A 154 6.73 5.83 5.71
N ILE A 155 7.35 5.08 4.82
CA ILE A 155 6.97 5.02 3.41
C ILE A 155 5.87 3.98 3.20
N GLY A 156 5.96 2.85 3.90
CA GLY A 156 5.06 1.72 3.77
C GLY A 156 5.80 0.46 3.34
N GLY A 157 5.09 -0.65 3.37
CA GLY A 157 5.66 -1.95 3.07
C GLY A 157 4.61 -2.98 2.68
N PHE A 158 5.08 -4.13 2.25
CA PHE A 158 4.20 -5.24 1.93
C PHE A 158 3.73 -5.95 3.21
N ARG A 159 2.42 -6.14 3.33
CA ARG A 159 1.79 -6.88 4.42
C ARG A 159 1.00 -8.07 3.89
N LEU A 160 0.96 -9.15 4.67
CA LEU A 160 0.15 -10.31 4.35
C LEU A 160 -1.26 -10.09 4.90
N VAL A 161 -2.23 -9.93 4.00
CA VAL A 161 -3.65 -9.78 4.35
C VAL A 161 -4.42 -10.89 3.65
N ASP A 162 -5.13 -11.70 4.42
CA ASP A 162 -5.95 -12.83 3.92
C ASP A 162 -5.20 -13.80 2.98
N GLY A 163 -3.89 -13.97 3.20
CA GLY A 163 -3.06 -14.85 2.38
C GLY A 163 -2.53 -14.23 1.08
N ALA A 164 -2.83 -12.97 0.82
CA ALA A 164 -2.28 -12.18 -0.28
C ALA A 164 -1.28 -11.15 0.23
N THR A 165 -0.24 -10.89 -0.56
CA THR A 165 0.72 -9.82 -0.26
C THR A 165 0.17 -8.52 -0.82
N VAL A 166 -0.12 -7.57 0.08
CA VAL A 166 -0.70 -6.26 -0.26
C VAL A 166 0.25 -5.16 0.17
N TRP A 167 0.44 -4.16 -0.67
CA TRP A 167 1.17 -2.96 -0.30
C TRP A 167 0.31 -2.10 0.64
N HIS A 168 0.89 -1.65 1.75
CA HIS A 168 0.27 -0.73 2.70
C HIS A 168 1.07 0.58 2.70
N ASN A 169 0.40 1.68 2.37
CA ASN A 169 1.03 3.01 2.40
C ASN A 169 1.39 3.40 3.83
N GLY A 170 2.59 3.93 3.99
CA GLY A 170 3.00 4.59 5.22
C GLY A 170 2.52 6.04 5.28
N PRO A 171 2.66 6.70 6.43
CA PRO A 171 2.16 8.05 6.67
C PRO A 171 2.73 9.11 5.72
N VAL A 172 3.93 8.91 5.20
CA VAL A 172 4.54 9.81 4.20
C VAL A 172 3.79 9.74 2.88
N ILE A 173 3.54 8.53 2.38
CA ILE A 173 2.81 8.35 1.12
C ILE A 173 1.35 8.81 1.28
N GLU A 174 0.73 8.52 2.43
CA GLU A 174 -0.62 9.01 2.72
C GLU A 174 -0.68 10.54 2.74
N ALA A 175 0.32 11.21 3.35
CA ALA A 175 0.40 12.66 3.35
C ALA A 175 0.56 13.24 1.93
N LEU A 176 1.35 12.58 1.08
CA LEU A 176 1.53 12.97 -0.33
C LEU A 176 0.22 12.86 -1.11
N GLU A 177 -0.46 11.73 -1.03
CA GLU A 177 -1.70 11.46 -1.76
C GLU A 177 -2.82 12.43 -1.36
N ARG A 178 -2.90 12.77 -0.07
CA ARG A 178 -3.93 13.68 0.47
C ARG A 178 -3.54 15.15 0.33
N GLY A 179 -2.28 15.48 0.07
CA GLY A 179 -1.76 16.84 0.16
C GLY A 179 -1.81 17.39 1.60
N ALA A 180 -1.72 16.50 2.59
CA ALA A 180 -1.72 16.83 4.01
C ALA A 180 -0.37 17.40 4.47
N ILE A 181 -0.36 18.04 5.61
CA ILE A 181 0.88 18.42 6.30
C ILE A 181 1.42 17.18 7.02
N LEU A 182 2.67 16.85 6.79
CA LEU A 182 3.37 15.79 7.52
C LEU A 182 4.17 16.44 8.66
N LEU A 183 3.88 16.03 9.89
CA LEU A 183 4.61 16.45 11.09
C LEU A 183 5.40 15.26 11.64
N LEU A 184 6.71 15.32 11.54
CA LEU A 184 7.61 14.36 12.16
C LEU A 184 8.04 14.92 13.51
N ASP A 185 7.53 14.32 14.58
CA ASP A 185 7.84 14.73 15.95
C ASP A 185 9.03 13.90 16.47
N GLU A 186 9.89 14.54 17.27
CA GLU A 186 11.11 13.92 17.83
C GLU A 186 12.07 13.37 16.76
N ILE A 187 12.23 14.11 15.67
CA ILE A 187 13.05 13.70 14.50
C ILE A 187 14.54 13.46 14.86
N ASP A 188 15.02 14.03 15.96
CA ASP A 188 16.36 13.85 16.50
C ASP A 188 16.63 12.41 16.99
N LEU A 189 15.57 11.64 17.27
CA LEU A 189 15.67 10.20 17.58
C LEU A 189 15.84 9.33 16.33
N ALA A 190 15.59 9.88 15.14
CA ALA A 190 15.66 9.14 13.91
C ALA A 190 17.08 8.60 13.64
N SER A 191 17.16 7.39 13.12
CA SER A 191 18.44 6.88 12.63
C SER A 191 18.94 7.73 11.44
N ASN A 192 20.26 7.83 11.27
CA ASN A 192 20.88 8.63 10.19
C ASN A 192 20.41 8.25 8.76
N LYS A 193 19.73 7.12 8.59
CA LYS A 193 19.20 6.66 7.30
C LYS A 193 17.94 7.41 6.88
N ILE A 194 17.09 7.76 7.84
CA ILE A 194 15.78 8.39 7.57
C ILE A 194 15.90 9.81 6.99
N PRO A 195 16.70 10.75 7.56
CA PRO A 195 16.78 12.11 7.03
C PRO A 195 17.26 12.21 5.58
N VAL A 196 18.09 11.25 5.12
CA VAL A 196 18.61 11.26 3.75
C VAL A 196 17.53 10.95 2.73
N SER A 197 16.63 10.02 3.03
CA SER A 197 15.54 9.62 2.12
C SER A 197 14.52 10.75 1.88
N TYR A 198 14.35 11.66 2.85
CA TYR A 198 13.36 12.75 2.75
C TYR A 198 13.85 14.02 2.06
N THR A 199 15.15 14.21 1.90
CA THR A 199 15.69 15.38 1.19
C THR A 199 15.27 15.45 -0.27
N HIS A 200 14.81 14.35 -0.85
CA HIS A 200 14.39 14.23 -2.24
C HIS A 200 12.86 14.24 -2.44
N LEU A 201 12.08 14.24 -1.35
CA LEU A 201 10.61 14.28 -1.43
C LEU A 201 10.09 15.72 -1.46
N THR A 202 9.20 16.03 -2.39
CA THR A 202 8.61 17.36 -2.55
C THR A 202 7.34 17.53 -1.70
N LEU A 203 7.43 17.28 -0.40
CA LEU A 203 6.32 17.39 0.54
C LEU A 203 6.32 18.74 1.28
N PRO A 204 5.15 19.32 1.62
CA PRO A 204 5.06 20.32 2.66
C PRO A 204 5.26 19.66 4.02
N THR A 205 6.51 19.46 4.41
CA THR A 205 6.90 18.73 5.63
C THR A 205 7.39 19.70 6.69
N ILE A 206 6.90 19.54 7.92
CA ILE A 206 7.35 20.28 9.09
C ILE A 206 7.99 19.28 10.05
N TYR A 207 9.22 19.60 10.49
CA TYR A 207 9.93 18.80 11.49
C TYR A 207 9.92 19.51 12.83
N SER A 208 9.67 18.75 13.91
CA SER A 208 9.76 19.20 15.29
C SER A 208 10.87 18.45 16.02
N VAL A 209 11.72 19.14 16.77
CA VAL A 209 12.79 18.62 17.62
C VAL A 209 12.59 19.07 19.05
#